data_f978cf249ffa95901a56264ea63d75c6
#
_entry.id   f978cf249ffa95901a56264ea63d75c6
#
_cell.length_a   1.000
_cell.length_b   1.000
_cell.length_c   1.000
_cell.angle_alpha   90.00
_cell.angle_beta   90.00
_cell.angle_gamma   90.00
#
_symmetry.space_group_name_H-M   'P 1'
#
loop_
_entity.id
_entity.type
_entity.pdbx_description
1 polymer ?
#
loop_
_entity_poly.entity_id
_entity_poly.type
_entity_poly.pdbx_seq_one_letter_code
_entity_poly.pdbx_strand_id
1 'polypeptide(L)'
;MSEKIASINSVVNSFIWGVPAMICIIGVGILLTVRTRCIQVRKFGVAMKNTIGKIFDKTQTRDGSMSPFQAVCTALAGTVGTGNIAGVAGAIALGGPGAIFWMWCSAFLGMCTKFSEVTLAIHFREKNKNGEYIGGPMYYIKNGLSKKWHFLAVFYAVFGVLTVFGTGNATQVNTIVSSVNTALMNFNILKGEPNSNVNLIFGIFIAALVAMVLLGGIKRIGQVSEKLVPFMAVLYVILALGVIILNIQRVPGVFAQIVSGAFTPRAATGGIIGSMFLSMKRGVSRGIFSNEAGLGTGSIAHACADTDNAVHQGMFGIFEVFMDTIVICTLTGLVILLAAPNISYVQAAGAELTISGFTATYGGWVSILTAIAMCCFAFSTIIGWGLYGSRCIEFLGGEKFVRPFLVVYSFVSIVGATMNLGLLWDISDTFNGLMAVPNLIALLMLSGHVKKLAIEVDQAEKDGTI
;
A
#
# COMPACT_ATOMS: atom_id res chain seq x y z
N MET A 1 25.52 -6.29 19.48
CA MET A 1 24.12 -5.93 19.80
C MET A 1 23.24 -5.92 18.56
N SER A 2 23.66 -5.32 17.45
CA SER A 2 22.92 -5.32 16.16
C SER A 2 22.63 -6.71 15.60
N GLU A 3 23.59 -7.63 15.63
CA GLU A 3 23.40 -9.01 15.14
C GLU A 3 22.37 -9.81 15.94
N LYS A 4 22.32 -9.64 17.26
CA LYS A 4 21.30 -10.29 18.09
C LYS A 4 19.91 -9.74 17.77
N ILE A 5 19.79 -8.42 17.58
CA ILE A 5 18.51 -7.78 17.18
C ILE A 5 18.10 -8.27 15.80
N ALA A 6 19.01 -8.32 14.85
CA ALA A 6 18.75 -8.83 13.50
C ALA A 6 18.29 -10.31 13.52
N SER A 7 18.94 -11.16 14.32
CA SER A 7 18.55 -12.57 14.47
C SER A 7 17.17 -12.73 15.07
N ILE A 8 16.85 -12.01 16.15
CA ILE A 8 15.51 -12.05 16.78
C ILE A 8 14.46 -11.53 15.79
N ASN A 9 14.74 -10.40 15.14
CA ASN A 9 13.84 -9.81 14.14
C ASN A 9 13.56 -10.77 12.99
N SER A 10 14.59 -11.46 12.47
CA SER A 10 14.45 -12.43 11.39
C SER A 10 13.52 -13.59 11.77
N VAL A 11 13.61 -14.10 13.00
CA VAL A 11 12.69 -15.15 13.50
C VAL A 11 11.26 -14.63 13.59
N VAL A 12 11.07 -13.46 14.19
CA VAL A 12 9.74 -12.84 14.34
C VAL A 12 9.13 -12.50 12.97
N ASN A 13 9.90 -11.89 12.07
CA ASN A 13 9.48 -11.55 10.72
C ASN A 13 9.07 -12.79 9.91
N SER A 14 9.88 -13.87 10.00
CA SER A 14 9.58 -15.11 9.29
C SER A 14 8.30 -15.79 9.78
N PHE A 15 7.93 -15.60 11.05
CA PHE A 15 6.67 -16.08 11.60
C PHE A 15 5.49 -15.19 11.17
N ILE A 16 5.64 -13.86 11.27
CA ILE A 16 4.58 -12.88 10.97
C ILE A 16 4.24 -12.86 9.48
N TRP A 17 5.25 -12.91 8.59
CA TRP A 17 5.05 -13.03 7.15
C TRP A 17 5.12 -14.48 6.65
N GLY A 18 5.06 -15.42 7.58
CA GLY A 18 5.06 -16.85 7.32
C GLY A 18 3.69 -17.41 7.00
N VAL A 19 3.64 -18.74 6.89
CA VAL A 19 2.42 -19.51 6.58
C VAL A 19 1.26 -19.21 7.53
N PRO A 20 1.46 -19.09 8.87
CA PRO A 20 0.36 -18.85 9.80
C PRO A 20 -0.36 -17.52 9.51
N ALA A 21 0.39 -16.45 9.29
CA ALA A 21 -0.22 -15.15 8.98
C ALA A 21 -0.93 -15.15 7.62
N MET A 22 -0.34 -15.77 6.60
CA MET A 22 -1.00 -15.91 5.30
C MET A 22 -2.33 -16.68 5.42
N ILE A 23 -2.35 -17.77 6.19
CA ILE A 23 -3.60 -18.52 6.45
C ILE A 23 -4.63 -17.63 7.14
N CYS A 24 -4.23 -16.85 8.13
CA CYS A 24 -5.12 -15.94 8.83
C CYS A 24 -5.68 -14.85 7.88
N ILE A 25 -4.83 -14.20 7.09
CA ILE A 25 -5.25 -13.12 6.18
C ILE A 25 -6.16 -13.66 5.08
N ILE A 26 -5.78 -14.78 4.44
CA ILE A 26 -6.59 -15.44 3.41
C ILE A 26 -7.89 -15.97 4.03
N GLY A 27 -7.82 -16.60 5.21
CA GLY A 27 -8.99 -17.14 5.91
C GLY A 27 -10.01 -16.06 6.28
N VAL A 28 -9.54 -14.90 6.79
CA VAL A 28 -10.40 -13.74 7.05
C VAL A 28 -11.00 -13.22 5.74
N GLY A 29 -10.21 -13.09 4.68
CA GLY A 29 -10.68 -12.67 3.37
C GLY A 29 -11.77 -13.59 2.80
N ILE A 30 -11.60 -14.91 2.90
CA ILE A 30 -12.61 -15.92 2.49
C ILE A 30 -13.87 -15.77 3.35
N LEU A 31 -13.73 -15.70 4.68
CA LEU A 31 -14.88 -15.54 5.58
C LEU A 31 -15.70 -14.30 5.26
N LEU A 32 -15.04 -13.16 5.08
CA LEU A 32 -15.69 -11.91 4.73
C LEU A 32 -16.35 -11.98 3.35
N THR A 33 -15.67 -12.57 2.35
CA THR A 33 -16.22 -12.79 1.01
C THR A 33 -17.51 -13.63 1.05
N VAL A 34 -17.51 -14.72 1.82
CA VAL A 34 -18.70 -15.55 1.99
C VAL A 34 -19.81 -14.81 2.74
N ARG A 35 -19.49 -14.13 3.85
CA ARG A 35 -20.47 -13.42 4.66
C ARG A 35 -21.12 -12.24 3.93
N THR A 36 -20.39 -11.56 3.07
CA THR A 36 -20.89 -10.45 2.26
C THR A 36 -21.45 -10.90 0.88
N ARG A 37 -21.52 -12.21 0.64
CA ARG A 37 -21.98 -12.79 -0.62
C ARG A 37 -21.20 -12.28 -1.84
N CYS A 38 -19.86 -12.31 -1.75
CA CYS A 38 -18.93 -11.84 -2.80
C CYS A 38 -19.21 -10.40 -3.24
N ILE A 39 -19.31 -9.48 -2.29
CA ILE A 39 -19.65 -8.08 -2.56
C ILE A 39 -18.68 -7.42 -3.56
N GLN A 40 -17.40 -7.79 -3.53
CA GLN A 40 -16.38 -7.32 -4.45
C GLN A 40 -16.65 -7.70 -5.92
N VAL A 41 -17.48 -8.71 -6.17
CA VAL A 41 -17.94 -9.10 -7.51
C VAL A 41 -19.28 -8.44 -7.82
N ARG A 42 -20.26 -8.62 -6.93
CA ARG A 42 -21.63 -8.13 -7.15
C ARG A 42 -21.72 -6.62 -7.29
N LYS A 43 -20.91 -5.89 -6.54
CA LYS A 43 -20.90 -4.42 -6.50
C LYS A 43 -19.68 -3.81 -7.20
N PHE A 44 -18.92 -4.61 -7.95
CA PHE A 44 -17.72 -4.12 -8.63
C PHE A 44 -18.01 -2.93 -9.55
N GLY A 45 -19.05 -3.04 -10.39
CA GLY A 45 -19.45 -1.96 -11.29
C GLY A 45 -19.85 -0.68 -10.54
N VAL A 46 -20.53 -0.82 -9.40
CA VAL A 46 -20.91 0.31 -8.54
C VAL A 46 -19.66 0.94 -7.91
N ALA A 47 -18.70 0.13 -7.43
CA ALA A 47 -17.45 0.61 -6.89
C ALA A 47 -16.66 1.43 -7.93
N MET A 48 -16.55 0.92 -9.15
CA MET A 48 -15.86 1.63 -10.25
C MET A 48 -16.56 2.94 -10.62
N LYS A 49 -17.90 2.89 -10.81
CA LYS A 49 -18.69 4.07 -11.17
C LYS A 49 -18.61 5.17 -10.11
N ASN A 50 -18.71 4.79 -8.84
CA ASN A 50 -18.68 5.73 -7.73
C ASN A 50 -17.31 6.38 -7.52
N THR A 51 -16.22 5.74 -7.95
CA THR A 51 -14.89 6.30 -7.83
C THR A 51 -14.50 7.09 -9.08
N ILE A 52 -14.48 6.43 -10.24
CA ILE A 52 -14.05 7.05 -11.49
C ILE A 52 -15.04 8.14 -11.93
N GLY A 53 -16.35 7.91 -11.75
CA GLY A 53 -17.39 8.87 -12.11
C GLY A 53 -17.38 10.17 -11.29
N LYS A 54 -16.73 10.15 -10.12
CA LYS A 54 -16.66 11.30 -9.20
C LYS A 54 -15.30 12.01 -9.18
N ILE A 55 -14.37 11.63 -10.05
CA ILE A 55 -13.04 12.29 -10.16
C ILE A 55 -13.16 13.81 -10.40
N PHE A 56 -14.20 14.24 -11.11
CA PHE A 56 -14.44 15.66 -11.44
C PHE A 56 -15.51 16.32 -10.58
N ASP A 57 -16.06 15.60 -9.59
CA ASP A 57 -17.15 16.10 -8.75
C ASP A 57 -16.59 16.97 -7.62
N LYS A 58 -16.76 18.28 -7.71
CA LYS A 58 -16.31 19.25 -6.69
C LYS A 58 -17.38 19.36 -5.60
N THR A 59 -17.49 18.35 -4.76
CA THR A 59 -18.39 18.42 -3.59
C THR A 59 -17.81 19.35 -2.52
N GLN A 60 -18.61 20.30 -2.03
CA GLN A 60 -18.24 21.08 -0.85
C GLN A 60 -18.26 20.15 0.37
N THR A 61 -17.14 20.08 1.07
CA THR A 61 -16.99 19.27 2.29
C THR A 61 -17.23 20.12 3.53
N ARG A 62 -17.77 19.50 4.57
CA ARG A 62 -17.86 20.09 5.91
C ARG A 62 -16.46 20.46 6.42
N ASP A 63 -16.39 21.49 7.27
CA ASP A 63 -15.11 21.87 7.85
C ASP A 63 -14.49 20.72 8.67
N GLY A 64 -13.18 20.51 8.50
CA GLY A 64 -12.45 19.46 9.19
C GLY A 64 -12.55 18.05 8.58
N SER A 65 -13.11 17.89 7.36
CA SER A 65 -13.21 16.60 6.68
C SER A 65 -12.61 16.61 5.27
N MET A 66 -12.40 15.43 4.69
CA MET A 66 -12.02 15.21 3.30
C MET A 66 -13.25 14.83 2.48
N SER A 67 -13.26 15.12 1.18
CA SER A 67 -14.24 14.49 0.29
C SER A 67 -14.03 12.97 0.22
N PRO A 68 -15.06 12.17 -0.10
CA PRO A 68 -14.87 10.73 -0.31
C PRO A 68 -13.78 10.40 -1.31
N PHE A 69 -13.65 11.20 -2.37
CA PHE A 69 -12.58 11.05 -3.37
C PHE A 69 -11.19 11.43 -2.82
N GLN A 70 -11.07 12.51 -2.04
CA GLN A 70 -9.82 12.84 -1.35
C GLN A 70 -9.38 11.75 -0.38
N ALA A 71 -10.32 11.14 0.33
CA ALA A 71 -10.03 10.06 1.27
C ALA A 71 -9.51 8.81 0.54
N VAL A 72 -10.11 8.40 -0.59
CA VAL A 72 -9.60 7.28 -1.39
C VAL A 72 -8.25 7.61 -2.03
N CYS A 73 -8.04 8.83 -2.53
CA CYS A 73 -6.73 9.24 -3.03
C CYS A 73 -5.66 9.22 -1.92
N THR A 74 -6.03 9.61 -0.69
CA THR A 74 -5.10 9.55 0.45
C THR A 74 -4.80 8.11 0.87
N ALA A 75 -5.78 7.21 0.83
CA ALA A 75 -5.55 5.78 1.05
C ALA A 75 -4.67 5.17 -0.06
N LEU A 76 -4.96 5.48 -1.34
CA LEU A 76 -4.12 5.08 -2.47
C LEU A 76 -2.71 5.70 -2.38
N ALA A 77 -2.56 6.90 -1.85
CA ALA A 77 -1.25 7.49 -1.60
C ALA A 77 -0.42 6.63 -0.64
N GLY A 78 -1.05 6.02 0.37
CA GLY A 78 -0.40 5.10 1.29
C GLY A 78 -0.05 3.75 0.65
N THR A 79 -0.95 3.18 -0.14
CA THR A 79 -0.83 1.83 -0.72
C THR A 79 -0.05 1.80 -2.03
N VAL A 80 -0.35 2.72 -2.97
CA VAL A 80 0.34 2.79 -4.27
C VAL A 80 1.67 3.52 -4.11
N GLY A 81 2.71 2.77 -3.83
CA GLY A 81 4.04 3.26 -3.50
C GLY A 81 5.16 2.44 -4.13
N THR A 82 6.31 2.44 -3.46
CA THR A 82 7.46 1.63 -3.90
C THR A 82 7.19 0.12 -3.88
N GLY A 83 6.20 -0.33 -3.10
CA GLY A 83 5.74 -1.72 -3.05
C GLY A 83 5.27 -2.26 -4.39
N ASN A 84 4.55 -1.43 -5.17
CA ASN A 84 4.04 -1.80 -6.49
C ASN A 84 5.13 -1.95 -7.56
N ILE A 85 6.31 -1.41 -7.31
CA ILE A 85 7.45 -1.42 -8.25
C ILE A 85 8.53 -2.36 -7.74
N ALA A 86 9.18 -2.03 -6.61
CA ALA A 86 10.22 -2.84 -6.03
C ALA A 86 9.70 -4.15 -5.40
N GLY A 87 8.51 -4.11 -4.78
CA GLY A 87 7.89 -5.30 -4.19
C GLY A 87 7.50 -6.35 -5.23
N VAL A 88 6.97 -5.93 -6.37
CA VAL A 88 6.64 -6.81 -7.50
C VAL A 88 7.91 -7.39 -8.12
N ALA A 89 8.94 -6.57 -8.32
CA ALA A 89 10.25 -7.03 -8.79
C ALA A 89 10.84 -8.11 -7.86
N GLY A 90 10.81 -7.88 -6.55
CA GLY A 90 11.23 -8.86 -5.55
C GLY A 90 10.37 -10.14 -5.54
N ALA A 91 9.05 -10.01 -5.75
CA ALA A 91 8.17 -11.17 -5.87
C ALA A 91 8.52 -12.05 -7.06
N ILE A 92 8.76 -11.45 -8.24
CA ILE A 92 9.17 -12.16 -9.45
C ILE A 92 10.56 -12.77 -9.28
N ALA A 93 11.52 -12.01 -8.77
CA ALA A 93 12.89 -12.49 -8.63
C ALA A 93 13.01 -13.67 -7.66
N LEU A 94 12.25 -13.66 -6.55
CA LEU A 94 12.31 -14.72 -5.53
C LEU A 94 11.29 -15.83 -5.71
N GLY A 95 10.11 -15.52 -6.30
CA GLY A 95 8.98 -16.43 -6.44
C GLY A 95 8.71 -16.87 -7.87
N GLY A 96 9.43 -16.31 -8.85
CA GLY A 96 9.17 -16.54 -10.27
C GLY A 96 7.94 -15.80 -10.81
N PRO A 97 7.64 -15.95 -12.11
CA PRO A 97 6.49 -15.30 -12.75
C PRO A 97 5.15 -15.61 -12.10
N GLY A 98 4.99 -16.82 -11.57
CA GLY A 98 3.75 -17.28 -10.90
C GLY A 98 3.40 -16.48 -9.64
N ALA A 99 4.33 -15.74 -9.06
CA ALA A 99 4.05 -14.85 -7.93
C ALA A 99 2.96 -13.81 -8.28
N ILE A 100 2.89 -13.35 -9.54
CA ILE A 100 1.86 -12.42 -10.01
C ILE A 100 0.46 -13.03 -9.92
N PHE A 101 0.31 -14.31 -10.30
CA PHE A 101 -0.98 -15.02 -10.16
C PHE A 101 -1.45 -15.03 -8.70
N TRP A 102 -0.56 -15.32 -7.77
CA TRP A 102 -0.89 -15.37 -6.35
C TRP A 102 -1.12 -13.97 -5.75
N MET A 103 -0.52 -12.91 -6.33
CA MET A 103 -0.89 -11.53 -6.02
C MET A 103 -2.35 -11.25 -6.42
N TRP A 104 -2.80 -11.71 -7.60
CA TRP A 104 -4.20 -11.58 -8.03
C TRP A 104 -5.17 -12.30 -7.08
N CYS A 105 -4.82 -13.52 -6.67
CA CYS A 105 -5.64 -14.28 -5.71
C CYS A 105 -5.76 -13.53 -4.36
N SER A 106 -4.65 -13.00 -3.86
CA SER A 106 -4.66 -12.23 -2.61
C SER A 106 -5.44 -10.92 -2.74
N ALA A 107 -5.33 -10.23 -3.88
CA ALA A 107 -6.07 -9.00 -4.15
C ALA A 107 -7.58 -9.24 -4.27
N PHE A 108 -8.00 -10.35 -4.90
CA PHE A 108 -9.41 -10.71 -4.99
C PHE A 108 -10.06 -10.84 -3.60
N LEU A 109 -9.39 -11.49 -2.67
CA LEU A 109 -9.85 -11.59 -1.28
C LEU A 109 -9.64 -10.27 -0.54
N GLY A 110 -8.54 -9.59 -0.80
CA GLY A 110 -8.17 -8.31 -0.24
C GLY A 110 -9.20 -7.21 -0.52
N MET A 111 -9.84 -7.21 -1.71
CA MET A 111 -10.92 -6.28 -2.02
C MET A 111 -12.07 -6.35 -1.00
N CYS A 112 -12.47 -7.56 -0.61
CA CYS A 112 -13.52 -7.73 0.41
C CYS A 112 -13.03 -7.36 1.81
N THR A 113 -11.78 -7.69 2.13
CA THR A 113 -11.16 -7.33 3.40
C THR A 113 -11.09 -5.82 3.55
N LYS A 114 -10.57 -5.10 2.55
CA LYS A 114 -10.49 -3.64 2.53
C LYS A 114 -11.88 -2.98 2.59
N PHE A 115 -12.86 -3.51 1.83
CA PHE A 115 -14.26 -3.10 1.94
C PHE A 115 -14.74 -3.15 3.40
N SER A 116 -14.45 -4.25 4.09
CA SER A 116 -14.88 -4.47 5.47
C SER A 116 -14.17 -3.51 6.45
N GLU A 117 -12.87 -3.31 6.28
CA GLU A 117 -12.07 -2.36 7.06
C GLU A 117 -12.61 -0.93 6.94
N VAL A 118 -12.86 -0.49 5.72
CA VAL A 118 -13.38 0.86 5.45
C VAL A 118 -14.79 1.03 6.00
N THR A 119 -15.67 0.04 5.78
CA THR A 119 -17.05 0.05 6.31
C THR A 119 -17.06 0.16 7.82
N LEU A 120 -16.24 -0.64 8.52
CA LEU A 120 -16.15 -0.58 9.98
C LEU A 120 -15.53 0.73 10.45
N ALA A 121 -14.53 1.27 9.75
CA ALA A 121 -13.88 2.51 10.12
C ALA A 121 -14.83 3.71 10.05
N ILE A 122 -15.72 3.77 9.06
CA ILE A 122 -16.76 4.79 8.97
C ILE A 122 -17.86 4.57 10.03
N HIS A 123 -18.28 3.33 10.22
CA HIS A 123 -19.37 3.01 11.15
C HIS A 123 -19.02 3.30 12.62
N PHE A 124 -17.77 3.03 13.03
CA PHE A 124 -17.31 3.18 14.40
C PHE A 124 -16.40 4.40 14.64
N ARG A 125 -16.32 5.35 13.69
CA ARG A 125 -15.51 6.56 13.84
C ARG A 125 -16.06 7.50 14.91
N GLU A 126 -15.19 8.37 15.37
CA GLU A 126 -15.48 9.42 16.34
C GLU A 126 -15.18 10.80 15.73
N LYS A 127 -15.52 11.87 16.45
CA LYS A 127 -15.04 13.22 16.17
C LYS A 127 -14.08 13.64 17.27
N ASN A 128 -12.95 14.22 16.87
CA ASN A 128 -12.03 14.83 17.82
C ASN A 128 -12.54 16.21 18.29
N LYS A 129 -11.77 16.87 19.18
CA LYS A 129 -12.12 18.17 19.73
C LYS A 129 -12.23 19.28 18.67
N ASN A 130 -11.55 19.12 17.53
CA ASN A 130 -11.59 20.07 16.41
C ASN A 130 -12.73 19.78 15.44
N GLY A 131 -13.58 18.77 15.72
CA GLY A 131 -14.68 18.36 14.85
C GLY A 131 -14.26 17.48 13.67
N GLU A 132 -12.97 17.09 13.57
CA GLU A 132 -12.48 16.18 12.53
C GLU A 132 -12.92 14.76 12.80
N TYR A 133 -13.25 14.02 11.72
CA TYR A 133 -13.50 12.58 11.82
C TYR A 133 -12.20 11.82 12.02
N ILE A 134 -12.20 10.92 13.02
CA ILE A 134 -11.11 10.05 13.39
C ILE A 134 -11.62 8.61 13.50
N GLY A 135 -10.89 7.66 12.90
CA GLY A 135 -11.32 6.26 12.84
C GLY A 135 -10.16 5.36 12.44
N GLY A 136 -10.50 4.14 12.07
CA GLY A 136 -9.55 3.09 11.74
C GLY A 136 -9.58 1.95 12.75
N PRO A 137 -8.62 0.99 12.68
CA PRO A 137 -8.63 -0.21 13.51
C PRO A 137 -8.74 0.04 15.01
N MET A 138 -8.00 1.02 15.54
CA MET A 138 -8.04 1.36 16.96
C MET A 138 -9.45 1.80 17.40
N TYR A 139 -10.21 2.47 16.55
CA TYR A 139 -11.55 2.96 16.88
C TYR A 139 -12.62 1.89 16.74
N TYR A 140 -12.61 1.07 15.68
CA TYR A 140 -13.60 0.00 15.60
C TYR A 140 -13.31 -1.16 16.57
N ILE A 141 -12.07 -1.34 17.03
CA ILE A 141 -11.76 -2.22 18.16
C ILE A 141 -12.33 -1.63 19.46
N LYS A 142 -12.08 -0.34 19.72
CA LYS A 142 -12.54 0.35 20.92
C LYS A 142 -14.07 0.39 21.00
N ASN A 143 -14.76 0.74 19.90
CA ASN A 143 -16.19 1.00 19.89
C ASN A 143 -17.04 -0.22 19.50
N GLY A 144 -16.47 -1.18 18.77
CA GLY A 144 -17.17 -2.37 18.30
C GLY A 144 -16.98 -3.61 19.15
N LEU A 145 -15.92 -3.68 19.96
CA LEU A 145 -15.63 -4.83 20.79
C LEU A 145 -15.81 -4.54 22.30
N SER A 146 -15.97 -5.59 23.08
CA SER A 146 -16.06 -5.47 24.55
C SER A 146 -14.74 -4.97 25.16
N LYS A 147 -14.82 -4.30 26.33
CA LYS A 147 -13.67 -3.68 27.02
C LYS A 147 -12.44 -4.57 27.18
N LYS A 148 -12.64 -5.89 27.32
CA LYS A 148 -11.55 -6.87 27.45
C LYS A 148 -10.63 -6.91 26.22
N TRP A 149 -11.09 -6.46 25.06
CA TRP A 149 -10.34 -6.46 23.82
C TRP A 149 -9.68 -5.11 23.48
N HIS A 150 -9.91 -4.06 24.30
CA HIS A 150 -9.38 -2.73 24.02
C HIS A 150 -7.86 -2.67 24.00
N PHE A 151 -7.16 -3.61 24.63
CA PHE A 151 -5.70 -3.71 24.55
C PHE A 151 -5.21 -3.89 23.11
N LEU A 152 -6.01 -4.54 22.23
CA LEU A 152 -5.69 -4.69 20.82
C LEU A 152 -5.67 -3.35 20.08
N ALA A 153 -6.52 -2.37 20.47
CA ALA A 153 -6.51 -1.04 19.91
C ALA A 153 -5.22 -0.28 20.23
N VAL A 154 -4.76 -0.41 21.49
CA VAL A 154 -3.49 0.17 21.93
C VAL A 154 -2.31 -0.50 21.21
N PHE A 155 -2.33 -1.83 21.12
CA PHE A 155 -1.31 -2.62 20.42
C PHE A 155 -1.21 -2.18 18.93
N TYR A 156 -2.35 -2.08 18.24
CA TYR A 156 -2.41 -1.59 16.88
C TYR A 156 -1.78 -0.20 16.75
N ALA A 157 -2.19 0.74 17.61
CA ALA A 157 -1.74 2.13 17.54
C ALA A 157 -0.24 2.27 17.86
N VAL A 158 0.31 1.49 18.81
CA VAL A 158 1.75 1.50 19.13
C VAL A 158 2.56 1.02 17.93
N PHE A 159 2.21 -0.14 17.35
CA PHE A 159 2.92 -0.63 16.16
C PHE A 159 2.70 0.27 14.95
N GLY A 160 1.53 0.91 14.83
CA GLY A 160 1.27 1.94 13.83
C GLY A 160 2.26 3.09 13.90
N VAL A 161 2.47 3.65 15.10
CA VAL A 161 3.44 4.74 15.31
C VAL A 161 4.88 4.30 14.99
N LEU A 162 5.25 3.06 15.32
CA LEU A 162 6.61 2.56 15.05
C LEU A 162 6.84 2.29 13.55
N THR A 163 5.87 1.69 12.89
CA THR A 163 5.95 1.30 11.47
C THR A 163 6.11 2.50 10.55
N VAL A 164 5.40 3.60 10.83
CA VAL A 164 5.38 4.76 9.92
C VAL A 164 6.74 5.42 9.76
N PHE A 165 7.62 5.36 10.74
CA PHE A 165 8.97 5.92 10.65
C PHE A 165 9.86 5.14 9.66
N GLY A 166 9.73 3.82 9.60
CA GLY A 166 10.47 2.98 8.68
C GLY A 166 9.76 2.83 7.34
N THR A 167 8.73 1.95 7.27
CA THR A 167 8.02 1.61 6.02
C THR A 167 7.35 2.83 5.39
N GLY A 168 6.77 3.71 6.21
CA GLY A 168 6.04 4.89 5.75
C GLY A 168 6.93 6.06 5.33
N ASN A 169 8.17 6.18 5.82
CA ASN A 169 9.03 7.34 5.59
C ASN A 169 10.43 6.95 5.12
N ALA A 170 11.30 6.46 6.03
CA ALA A 170 12.72 6.31 5.74
C ALA A 170 13.01 5.46 4.50
N THR A 171 12.29 4.34 4.31
CA THR A 171 12.45 3.47 3.15
C THR A 171 11.97 4.13 1.85
N GLN A 172 10.91 4.94 1.92
CA GLN A 172 10.39 5.69 0.79
C GLN A 172 11.39 6.76 0.33
N VAL A 173 11.93 7.53 1.28
CA VAL A 173 12.94 8.56 0.98
C VAL A 173 14.20 7.94 0.42
N ASN A 174 14.66 6.82 0.97
CA ASN A 174 15.80 6.08 0.43
C ASN A 174 15.58 5.68 -1.03
N THR A 175 14.36 5.22 -1.37
CA THR A 175 14.01 4.88 -2.75
C THR A 175 13.99 6.10 -3.67
N ILE A 176 13.49 7.26 -3.21
CA ILE A 176 13.56 8.53 -3.96
C ILE A 176 15.00 8.85 -4.29
N VAL A 177 15.86 8.90 -3.27
CA VAL A 177 17.28 9.27 -3.43
C VAL A 177 17.99 8.30 -4.35
N SER A 178 17.78 6.98 -4.19
CA SER A 178 18.35 5.96 -5.06
C SER A 178 17.91 6.11 -6.51
N SER A 179 16.61 6.37 -6.75
CA SER A 179 16.07 6.54 -8.11
C SER A 179 16.61 7.80 -8.79
N VAL A 180 16.72 8.90 -8.05
CA VAL A 180 17.31 10.15 -8.56
C VAL A 180 18.79 9.98 -8.88
N ASN A 181 19.57 9.35 -7.98
CA ASN A 181 20.98 9.06 -8.21
C ASN A 181 21.17 8.19 -9.45
N THR A 182 20.35 7.14 -9.61
CA THR A 182 20.41 6.28 -10.82
C THR A 182 20.14 7.07 -12.08
N ALA A 183 19.15 7.97 -12.08
CA ALA A 183 18.88 8.83 -13.23
C ALA A 183 20.06 9.76 -13.53
N LEU A 184 20.63 10.41 -12.52
CA LEU A 184 21.81 11.30 -12.68
C LEU A 184 23.04 10.56 -13.18
N MET A 185 23.27 9.31 -12.76
CA MET A 185 24.34 8.46 -13.28
C MET A 185 24.12 8.07 -14.73
N ASN A 186 22.89 7.71 -15.13
CA ASN A 186 22.55 7.37 -16.50
C ASN A 186 22.76 8.54 -17.49
N PHE A 187 22.68 9.77 -17.00
CA PHE A 187 22.98 10.99 -17.78
C PHE A 187 24.43 11.47 -17.64
N ASN A 188 25.32 10.71 -16.99
CA ASN A 188 26.71 11.09 -16.72
C ASN A 188 26.88 12.41 -15.94
N ILE A 189 25.85 12.87 -15.23
CA ILE A 189 25.91 14.06 -14.37
C ILE A 189 26.66 13.73 -13.06
N LEU A 190 26.40 12.55 -12.51
CA LEU A 190 27.17 11.98 -11.41
C LEU A 190 28.14 10.93 -11.93
N LYS A 191 29.41 11.10 -11.60
CA LYS A 191 30.48 10.12 -11.90
C LYS A 191 30.92 9.46 -10.59
N GLY A 192 30.73 8.13 -10.50
CA GLY A 192 31.09 7.35 -9.31
C GLY A 192 29.91 7.15 -8.33
N GLU A 193 30.25 6.79 -7.07
CA GLU A 193 29.23 6.54 -6.04
C GLU A 193 28.48 7.82 -5.64
N PRO A 194 27.19 7.70 -5.22
CA PRO A 194 26.40 8.84 -4.79
C PRO A 194 27.05 9.59 -3.63
N ASN A 195 27.20 10.90 -3.78
CA ASN A 195 27.81 11.73 -2.75
C ASN A 195 26.84 11.91 -1.57
N SER A 196 27.32 11.61 -0.35
CA SER A 196 26.56 11.78 0.89
C SER A 196 25.95 13.19 1.05
N ASN A 197 26.67 14.23 0.59
CA ASN A 197 26.17 15.61 0.66
C ASN A 197 24.98 15.86 -0.27
N VAL A 198 24.96 15.23 -1.45
CA VAL A 198 23.82 15.31 -2.39
C VAL A 198 22.61 14.64 -1.77
N ASN A 199 22.80 13.45 -1.19
CA ASN A 199 21.73 12.73 -0.51
C ASN A 199 21.16 13.53 0.67
N LEU A 200 22.01 14.21 1.44
CA LEU A 200 21.59 15.07 2.55
C LEU A 200 20.74 16.25 2.06
N ILE A 201 21.14 16.92 0.97
CA ILE A 201 20.38 18.03 0.39
C ILE A 201 18.99 17.56 -0.05
N PHE A 202 18.91 16.39 -0.74
CA PHE A 202 17.63 15.79 -1.10
C PHE A 202 16.79 15.44 0.12
N GLY A 203 17.42 14.87 1.18
CA GLY A 203 16.74 14.55 2.44
C GLY A 203 16.12 15.76 3.10
N ILE A 204 16.85 16.89 3.17
CA ILE A 204 16.37 18.16 3.73
C ILE A 204 15.22 18.71 2.88
N PHE A 205 15.35 18.69 1.55
CA PHE A 205 14.31 19.15 0.63
C PHE A 205 13.02 18.34 0.79
N ILE A 206 13.12 17.01 0.83
CA ILE A 206 11.96 16.12 1.03
C ILE A 206 11.35 16.36 2.42
N ALA A 207 12.16 16.48 3.48
CA ALA A 207 11.68 16.76 4.82
C ALA A 207 10.87 18.07 4.88
N ALA A 208 11.34 19.12 4.20
CA ALA A 208 10.63 20.40 4.13
C ALA A 208 9.29 20.26 3.40
N LEU A 209 9.23 19.53 2.26
CA LEU A 209 8.00 19.28 1.54
C LEU A 209 7.01 18.45 2.37
N VAL A 210 7.48 17.41 3.05
CA VAL A 210 6.68 16.55 3.94
C VAL A 210 6.08 17.38 5.08
N ALA A 211 6.92 18.19 5.75
CA ALA A 211 6.47 19.09 6.83
C ALA A 211 5.41 20.08 6.31
N MET A 212 5.64 20.70 5.14
CA MET A 212 4.72 21.65 4.53
C MET A 212 3.34 21.05 4.29
N VAL A 213 3.26 19.80 3.86
CA VAL A 213 2.00 19.12 3.58
C VAL A 213 1.34 18.66 4.87
N LEU A 214 2.05 17.92 5.71
CA LEU A 214 1.48 17.27 6.90
C LEU A 214 1.07 18.28 7.98
N LEU A 215 1.86 19.33 8.22
CA LEU A 215 1.52 20.39 9.19
C LEU A 215 0.35 21.26 8.72
N GLY A 216 0.00 21.19 7.44
CA GLY A 216 -1.21 21.82 6.88
C GLY A 216 -2.51 21.08 7.19
N GLY A 217 -2.44 19.94 7.90
CA GLY A 217 -3.59 19.16 8.35
C GLY A 217 -4.26 18.34 7.24
N ILE A 218 -5.37 17.68 7.62
CA ILE A 218 -6.05 16.69 6.75
C ILE A 218 -6.56 17.26 5.43
N LYS A 219 -7.03 18.51 5.43
CA LYS A 219 -7.48 19.18 4.19
C LYS A 219 -6.34 19.29 3.17
N ARG A 220 -5.14 19.72 3.61
CA ARG A 220 -3.98 19.83 2.73
C ARG A 220 -3.49 18.47 2.24
N ILE A 221 -3.48 17.47 3.13
CA ILE A 221 -3.16 16.08 2.76
C ILE A 221 -4.10 15.61 1.65
N GLY A 222 -5.41 15.76 1.83
CA GLY A 222 -6.42 15.40 0.82
C GLY A 222 -6.23 16.13 -0.51
N GLN A 223 -6.02 17.46 -0.48
CA GLN A 223 -5.80 18.27 -1.68
C GLN A 223 -4.53 17.91 -2.45
N VAL A 224 -3.45 17.53 -1.77
CA VAL A 224 -2.23 17.07 -2.42
C VAL A 224 -2.43 15.67 -2.99
N SER A 225 -3.02 14.75 -2.22
CA SER A 225 -3.25 13.36 -2.64
C SER A 225 -4.19 13.28 -3.85
N GLU A 226 -5.28 14.06 -3.90
CA GLU A 226 -6.23 14.04 -5.02
C GLU A 226 -5.64 14.48 -6.37
N LYS A 227 -4.54 15.24 -6.35
CA LYS A 227 -3.82 15.67 -7.56
C LYS A 227 -2.66 14.74 -7.89
N LEU A 228 -1.88 14.38 -6.86
CA LEU A 228 -0.66 13.60 -7.02
C LEU A 228 -0.95 12.16 -7.44
N VAL A 229 -1.94 11.51 -6.80
CA VAL A 229 -2.23 10.09 -7.02
C VAL A 229 -2.75 9.82 -8.44
N PRO A 230 -3.75 10.53 -8.98
CA PRO A 230 -4.14 10.33 -10.37
C PRO A 230 -3.01 10.64 -11.36
N PHE A 231 -2.23 11.71 -11.13
CA PHE A 231 -1.09 12.07 -11.97
C PHE A 231 -0.05 10.94 -12.05
N MET A 232 0.40 10.43 -10.87
CA MET A 232 1.41 9.38 -10.85
C MET A 232 0.90 8.06 -11.46
N ALA A 233 -0.38 7.72 -11.20
CA ALA A 233 -1.00 6.52 -11.75
C ALA A 233 -1.10 6.60 -13.28
N VAL A 234 -1.58 7.72 -13.83
CA VAL A 234 -1.70 7.91 -15.27
C VAL A 234 -0.33 7.88 -15.93
N LEU A 235 0.67 8.58 -15.37
CA LEU A 235 2.04 8.58 -15.90
C LEU A 235 2.60 7.15 -15.98
N TYR A 236 2.46 6.39 -14.88
CA TYR A 236 2.95 5.02 -14.80
C TYR A 236 2.23 4.08 -15.77
N VAL A 237 0.90 4.18 -15.82
CA VAL A 237 0.06 3.37 -16.71
C VAL A 237 0.43 3.63 -18.18
N ILE A 238 0.62 4.88 -18.59
CA ILE A 238 1.03 5.24 -19.96
C ILE A 238 2.38 4.61 -20.30
N LEU A 239 3.38 4.76 -19.42
CA LEU A 239 4.71 4.17 -19.64
C LEU A 239 4.64 2.64 -19.72
N ALA A 240 3.91 1.99 -18.84
CA ALA A 240 3.78 0.54 -18.81
C ALA A 240 3.00 0.01 -20.04
N LEU A 241 1.91 0.67 -20.42
CA LEU A 241 1.15 0.29 -21.62
C LEU A 241 2.00 0.41 -22.88
N GLY A 242 2.86 1.42 -22.98
CA GLY A 242 3.77 1.54 -24.11
C GLY A 242 4.74 0.36 -24.21
N VAL A 243 5.31 -0.11 -23.07
CA VAL A 243 6.13 -1.35 -23.07
C VAL A 243 5.32 -2.55 -23.56
N ILE A 244 4.07 -2.69 -23.09
CA ILE A 244 3.19 -3.80 -23.45
C ILE A 244 2.86 -3.75 -24.95
N ILE A 245 2.49 -2.58 -25.48
CA ILE A 245 2.14 -2.39 -26.90
C ILE A 245 3.32 -2.72 -27.80
N LEU A 246 4.52 -2.23 -27.46
CA LEU A 246 5.74 -2.49 -28.23
C LEU A 246 6.18 -3.97 -28.18
N ASN A 247 5.73 -4.71 -27.17
CA ASN A 247 6.01 -6.15 -27.02
C ASN A 247 4.77 -7.03 -27.11
N ILE A 248 3.72 -6.57 -27.79
CA ILE A 248 2.37 -7.21 -27.79
C ILE A 248 2.41 -8.69 -28.19
N GLN A 249 3.29 -9.08 -29.09
CA GLN A 249 3.42 -10.48 -29.55
C GLN A 249 3.90 -11.42 -28.45
N ARG A 250 4.63 -10.93 -27.43
CA ARG A 250 5.14 -11.71 -26.30
C ARG A 250 4.13 -11.81 -25.15
N VAL A 251 3.10 -10.97 -25.11
CA VAL A 251 2.12 -10.89 -24.03
C VAL A 251 1.42 -12.23 -23.75
N PRO A 252 0.89 -12.98 -24.75
CA PRO A 252 0.26 -14.27 -24.48
C PRO A 252 1.23 -15.28 -23.83
N GLY A 253 2.49 -15.28 -24.27
CA GLY A 253 3.54 -16.14 -23.69
C GLY A 253 3.86 -15.77 -22.24
N VAL A 254 3.87 -14.48 -21.89
CA VAL A 254 4.06 -14.02 -20.52
C VAL A 254 2.89 -14.41 -19.62
N PHE A 255 1.65 -14.28 -20.07
CA PHE A 255 0.49 -14.77 -19.31
C PHE A 255 0.55 -16.28 -19.09
N ALA A 256 0.94 -17.05 -20.11
CA ALA A 256 1.15 -18.48 -19.98
C ALA A 256 2.24 -18.81 -18.94
N GLN A 257 3.34 -18.04 -18.89
CA GLN A 257 4.40 -18.19 -17.88
C GLN A 257 3.89 -17.84 -16.48
N ILE A 258 3.07 -16.81 -16.31
CA ILE A 258 2.46 -16.44 -15.03
C ILE A 258 1.57 -17.58 -14.51
N VAL A 259 0.68 -18.11 -15.35
CA VAL A 259 -0.24 -19.17 -14.95
C VAL A 259 0.51 -20.48 -14.72
N SER A 260 1.36 -20.91 -15.67
CA SER A 260 2.13 -22.13 -15.49
C SER A 260 3.07 -22.07 -14.31
N GLY A 261 3.77 -20.94 -14.10
CA GLY A 261 4.67 -20.74 -12.98
C GLY A 261 3.99 -20.73 -11.61
N ALA A 262 2.67 -20.49 -11.57
CA ALA A 262 1.89 -20.54 -10.34
C ALA A 262 1.62 -21.98 -9.85
N PHE A 263 1.55 -22.96 -10.76
CA PHE A 263 1.10 -24.32 -10.46
C PHE A 263 2.14 -25.41 -10.72
N THR A 264 3.21 -25.10 -11.46
CA THR A 264 4.25 -26.10 -11.76
C THR A 264 5.38 -26.04 -10.73
N PRO A 265 5.85 -27.22 -10.23
CA PRO A 265 6.96 -27.27 -9.30
C PRO A 265 8.31 -26.92 -9.94
N ARG A 266 8.39 -26.84 -11.27
CA ARG A 266 9.64 -26.59 -12.02
C ARG A 266 9.64 -25.18 -12.56
N ALA A 267 10.71 -24.48 -12.30
CA ALA A 267 10.97 -23.20 -12.91
C ALA A 267 11.05 -23.34 -14.44
N ALA A 268 10.32 -22.52 -15.14
CA ALA A 268 10.38 -22.40 -16.60
C ALA A 268 11.75 -21.87 -17.11
N THR A 269 12.74 -21.70 -16.23
CA THR A 269 14.02 -21.09 -16.54
C THR A 269 15.18 -21.83 -15.85
N GLY A 270 15.50 -23.02 -16.33
CA GLY A 270 16.87 -23.58 -16.22
C GLY A 270 17.46 -23.81 -14.83
N GLY A 271 16.68 -24.27 -13.85
CA GLY A 271 17.26 -24.81 -12.60
C GLY A 271 16.94 -24.03 -11.33
N ILE A 272 16.48 -24.75 -10.31
CA ILE A 272 16.47 -24.38 -8.87
C ILE A 272 15.48 -23.26 -8.47
N ILE A 273 14.37 -23.02 -9.15
CA ILE A 273 13.44 -22.06 -8.63
C ILE A 273 12.15 -22.69 -8.13
N GLY A 274 11.98 -22.43 -6.92
CA GLY A 274 10.79 -22.38 -6.08
C GLY A 274 9.63 -23.28 -6.47
N SER A 275 9.31 -24.16 -5.52
CA SER A 275 8.03 -24.87 -5.52
C SER A 275 6.87 -23.87 -5.70
N MET A 276 5.72 -24.33 -6.20
CA MET A 276 4.43 -23.61 -6.18
C MET A 276 4.22 -22.86 -4.85
N PHE A 277 4.65 -23.45 -3.74
CA PHE A 277 4.57 -22.87 -2.42
C PHE A 277 5.41 -21.59 -2.25
N LEU A 278 6.62 -21.52 -2.82
CA LEU A 278 7.44 -20.33 -2.75
C LEU A 278 6.85 -19.18 -3.59
N SER A 279 6.37 -19.51 -4.79
CA SER A 279 5.66 -18.57 -5.66
C SER A 279 4.40 -18.02 -4.97
N MET A 280 3.59 -18.90 -4.36
CA MET A 280 2.43 -18.51 -3.57
C MET A 280 2.81 -17.63 -2.36
N LYS A 281 3.81 -18.07 -1.56
CA LYS A 281 4.27 -17.32 -0.39
C LYS A 281 4.72 -15.92 -0.77
N ARG A 282 5.54 -15.78 -1.82
CA ARG A 282 6.06 -14.49 -2.27
C ARG A 282 4.96 -13.63 -2.89
N GLY A 283 4.10 -14.21 -3.73
CA GLY A 283 3.00 -13.49 -4.36
C GLY A 283 1.98 -12.97 -3.34
N VAL A 284 1.48 -13.83 -2.46
CA VAL A 284 0.52 -13.43 -1.42
C VAL A 284 1.10 -12.38 -0.48
N SER A 285 2.31 -12.62 0.05
CA SER A 285 2.96 -11.67 0.97
C SER A 285 3.16 -10.29 0.33
N ARG A 286 3.66 -10.24 -0.90
CA ARG A 286 3.89 -8.96 -1.59
C ARG A 286 2.61 -8.31 -2.10
N GLY A 287 1.59 -9.09 -2.44
CA GLY A 287 0.24 -8.56 -2.73
C GLY A 287 -0.36 -7.85 -1.52
N ILE A 288 -0.34 -8.49 -0.35
CA ILE A 288 -0.84 -7.91 0.91
C ILE A 288 -0.02 -6.68 1.31
N PHE A 289 1.30 -6.76 1.19
CA PHE A 289 2.18 -5.63 1.48
C PHE A 289 1.88 -4.41 0.60
N SER A 290 1.55 -4.62 -0.68
CA SER A 290 1.21 -3.56 -1.62
C SER A 290 -0.14 -2.93 -1.31
N ASN A 291 -1.21 -3.73 -1.25
CA ASN A 291 -2.58 -3.21 -1.10
C ASN A 291 -3.01 -2.99 0.36
N GLU A 292 -2.19 -3.38 1.33
CA GLU A 292 -2.44 -3.22 2.77
C GLU A 292 -3.78 -3.81 3.27
N ALA A 293 -4.42 -4.71 2.50
CA ALA A 293 -5.65 -5.37 2.93
C ALA A 293 -5.37 -6.38 4.06
N GLY A 294 -6.00 -6.20 5.19
CA GLY A 294 -5.72 -6.95 6.42
C GLY A 294 -4.82 -6.21 7.40
N LEU A 295 -4.16 -5.11 6.98
CA LEU A 295 -3.39 -4.22 7.86
C LEU A 295 -4.27 -3.14 8.50
N GLY A 296 -5.37 -2.76 7.85
CA GLY A 296 -6.31 -1.76 8.35
C GLY A 296 -5.89 -0.31 8.12
N THR A 297 -4.69 -0.05 7.62
CA THR A 297 -4.07 1.28 7.49
C THR A 297 -4.88 2.23 6.61
N GLY A 298 -5.25 1.82 5.40
CA GLY A 298 -6.05 2.63 4.48
C GLY A 298 -7.40 3.06 5.05
N SER A 299 -7.99 2.25 5.94
CA SER A 299 -9.25 2.58 6.61
C SER A 299 -9.17 3.84 7.48
N ILE A 300 -7.97 4.21 7.95
CA ILE A 300 -7.71 5.44 8.72
C ILE A 300 -7.94 6.68 7.84
N ALA A 301 -7.47 6.67 6.59
CA ALA A 301 -7.73 7.77 5.66
C ALA A 301 -9.20 7.85 5.28
N HIS A 302 -9.82 6.70 4.97
CA HIS A 302 -11.24 6.64 4.65
C HIS A 302 -12.14 7.14 5.79
N ALA A 303 -11.76 6.93 7.04
CA ALA A 303 -12.51 7.43 8.19
C ALA A 303 -12.64 8.96 8.23
N CYS A 304 -11.70 9.69 7.60
CA CYS A 304 -11.74 11.15 7.49
C CYS A 304 -12.71 11.66 6.41
N ALA A 305 -13.34 10.77 5.64
CA ALA A 305 -14.28 11.14 4.56
C ALA A 305 -15.55 11.78 5.08
N ASP A 306 -16.02 12.81 4.38
CA ASP A 306 -17.33 13.43 4.64
C ASP A 306 -18.44 12.61 3.99
N THR A 307 -18.85 11.55 4.67
CA THR A 307 -19.94 10.66 4.23
C THR A 307 -20.64 10.06 5.43
N ASP A 308 -21.92 9.85 5.34
CA ASP A 308 -22.73 9.19 6.36
C ASP A 308 -23.01 7.71 5.99
N ASN A 309 -22.66 7.29 4.76
CA ASN A 309 -22.87 5.92 4.30
C ASN A 309 -21.57 5.09 4.36
N ALA A 310 -21.49 4.23 5.37
CA ALA A 310 -20.31 3.39 5.63
C ALA A 310 -20.04 2.38 4.49
N VAL A 311 -21.10 1.76 3.94
CA VAL A 311 -20.96 0.75 2.88
C VAL A 311 -20.58 1.41 1.56
N HIS A 312 -21.14 2.59 1.26
CA HIS A 312 -20.74 3.34 0.07
C HIS A 312 -19.25 3.71 0.11
N GLN A 313 -18.75 4.17 1.28
CA GLN A 313 -17.32 4.40 1.42
C GLN A 313 -16.52 3.10 1.36
N GLY A 314 -17.05 1.99 1.85
CA GLY A 314 -16.46 0.67 1.72
C GLY A 314 -16.22 0.24 0.28
N MET A 315 -17.10 0.65 -0.66
CA MET A 315 -16.91 0.35 -2.10
C MET A 315 -15.61 0.95 -2.67
N PHE A 316 -15.17 2.11 -2.16
CA PHE A 316 -13.88 2.68 -2.55
C PHE A 316 -12.70 1.78 -2.14
N GLY A 317 -12.84 1.01 -1.05
CA GLY A 317 -11.82 0.01 -0.67
C GLY A 317 -11.67 -1.13 -1.70
N ILE A 318 -12.77 -1.51 -2.38
CA ILE A 318 -12.70 -2.47 -3.50
C ILE A 318 -11.91 -1.86 -4.65
N PHE A 319 -12.19 -0.61 -5.01
CA PHE A 319 -11.48 0.11 -6.06
C PHE A 319 -9.98 0.27 -5.72
N GLU A 320 -9.66 0.62 -4.48
CA GLU A 320 -8.28 0.81 -3.99
C GLU A 320 -7.43 -0.44 -4.26
N VAL A 321 -7.87 -1.61 -3.78
CA VAL A 321 -7.12 -2.87 -3.97
C VAL A 321 -7.07 -3.29 -5.44
N PHE A 322 -8.15 -3.06 -6.20
CA PHE A 322 -8.17 -3.32 -7.64
C PHE A 322 -7.13 -2.48 -8.38
N MET A 323 -7.09 -1.18 -8.14
CA MET A 323 -6.12 -0.28 -8.78
C MET A 323 -4.70 -0.61 -8.37
N ASP A 324 -4.46 -0.80 -7.09
CA ASP A 324 -3.14 -1.11 -6.55
C ASP A 324 -2.57 -2.40 -7.16
N THR A 325 -3.26 -3.50 -6.96
CA THR A 325 -2.67 -4.82 -7.23
C THR A 325 -3.07 -5.37 -8.60
N ILE A 326 -4.36 -5.32 -8.97
CA ILE A 326 -4.79 -5.89 -10.26
C ILE A 326 -4.31 -5.01 -11.42
N VAL A 327 -4.29 -3.69 -11.26
CA VAL A 327 -3.81 -2.80 -12.33
C VAL A 327 -2.32 -2.54 -12.21
N ILE A 328 -1.87 -1.80 -11.19
CA ILE A 328 -0.49 -1.30 -11.12
C ILE A 328 0.53 -2.43 -10.97
N CYS A 329 0.34 -3.37 -10.04
CA CYS A 329 1.29 -4.48 -9.87
C CYS A 329 1.33 -5.41 -11.08
N THR A 330 0.19 -5.61 -11.78
CA THR A 330 0.18 -6.41 -13.03
C THR A 330 0.96 -5.71 -14.13
N LEU A 331 0.78 -4.40 -14.30
CA LEU A 331 1.54 -3.62 -15.27
C LEU A 331 3.05 -3.70 -14.99
N THR A 332 3.45 -3.56 -13.73
CA THR A 332 4.85 -3.74 -13.31
C THR A 332 5.37 -5.14 -13.65
N GLY A 333 4.59 -6.18 -13.32
CA GLY A 333 4.95 -7.55 -13.64
C GLY A 333 5.11 -7.79 -15.14
N LEU A 334 4.22 -7.21 -15.95
CA LEU A 334 4.30 -7.30 -17.41
C LEU A 334 5.52 -6.55 -17.95
N VAL A 335 5.83 -5.36 -17.46
CA VAL A 335 7.04 -4.60 -17.84
C VAL A 335 8.30 -5.44 -17.59
N ILE A 336 8.41 -6.05 -16.41
CA ILE A 336 9.56 -6.88 -16.05
C ILE A 336 9.64 -8.12 -16.96
N LEU A 337 8.56 -8.88 -17.09
CA LEU A 337 8.56 -10.16 -17.80
C LEU A 337 8.66 -10.01 -19.31
N LEU A 338 8.21 -8.89 -19.88
CA LEU A 338 8.28 -8.61 -21.33
C LEU A 338 9.65 -8.07 -21.74
N ALA A 339 10.23 -7.19 -20.93
CA ALA A 339 11.30 -6.31 -21.39
C ALA A 339 12.59 -6.37 -20.57
N ALA A 340 12.58 -6.79 -19.30
CA ALA A 340 13.81 -6.85 -18.52
C ALA A 340 14.79 -7.85 -19.16
N PRO A 341 16.03 -7.41 -19.49
CA PRO A 341 16.96 -8.24 -20.29
C PRO A 341 17.49 -9.45 -19.51
N ASN A 342 17.67 -9.31 -18.20
CA ASN A 342 18.17 -10.38 -17.33
C ASN A 342 17.45 -10.36 -15.99
N ILE A 343 16.67 -11.37 -15.73
CA ILE A 343 16.05 -11.57 -14.41
C ILE A 343 16.93 -12.55 -13.64
N SER A 344 17.68 -12.06 -12.66
CA SER A 344 18.44 -12.90 -11.74
C SER A 344 17.51 -13.52 -10.72
N TYR A 345 17.02 -14.72 -11.01
CA TYR A 345 16.15 -15.43 -10.08
C TYR A 345 16.92 -15.90 -8.84
N VAL A 346 16.20 -16.07 -7.71
CA VAL A 346 16.74 -16.44 -6.38
C VAL A 346 17.56 -15.34 -5.71
N GLN A 347 17.75 -14.21 -6.37
CA GLN A 347 18.38 -13.03 -5.78
C GLN A 347 17.35 -11.95 -5.46
N ALA A 348 17.59 -11.19 -4.40
CA ALA A 348 16.75 -10.05 -4.09
C ALA A 348 16.87 -9.01 -5.20
N ALA A 349 15.72 -8.51 -5.68
CA ALA A 349 15.65 -7.44 -6.65
C ALA A 349 14.74 -6.33 -6.14
N GLY A 350 15.06 -5.11 -6.51
CA GLY A 350 14.33 -3.90 -6.15
C GLY A 350 13.79 -3.18 -7.39
N ALA A 351 13.62 -1.87 -7.27
CA ALA A 351 13.08 -1.03 -8.33
C ALA A 351 13.95 -1.03 -9.61
N GLU A 352 15.25 -1.28 -9.48
CA GLU A 352 16.22 -1.35 -10.59
C GLU A 352 15.82 -2.38 -11.65
N LEU A 353 15.20 -3.51 -11.25
CA LEU A 353 14.73 -4.51 -12.18
C LEU A 353 13.56 -3.98 -13.04
N THR A 354 12.64 -3.24 -12.44
CA THR A 354 11.54 -2.59 -13.18
C THR A 354 12.07 -1.49 -14.09
N ILE A 355 12.99 -0.67 -13.60
CA ILE A 355 13.64 0.40 -14.38
C ILE A 355 14.37 -0.19 -15.59
N SER A 356 15.06 -1.34 -15.42
CA SER A 356 15.73 -2.02 -16.52
C SER A 356 14.78 -2.46 -17.64
N GLY A 357 13.55 -2.88 -17.29
CA GLY A 357 12.50 -3.18 -18.26
C GLY A 357 12.07 -1.97 -19.08
N PHE A 358 11.91 -0.82 -18.43
CA PHE A 358 11.60 0.44 -19.13
C PHE A 358 12.76 0.91 -20.00
N THR A 359 13.99 0.90 -19.49
CA THR A 359 15.18 1.35 -20.24
C THR A 359 15.50 0.43 -21.42
N ALA A 360 15.26 -0.85 -21.31
CA ALA A 360 15.41 -1.79 -22.43
C ALA A 360 14.43 -1.50 -23.57
N THR A 361 13.25 -0.96 -23.27
CA THR A 361 12.23 -0.65 -24.29
C THR A 361 12.40 0.74 -24.88
N TYR A 362 12.65 1.76 -24.04
CA TYR A 362 12.63 3.16 -24.44
C TYR A 362 14.02 3.80 -24.57
N GLY A 363 15.06 3.12 -24.12
CA GLY A 363 16.40 3.68 -24.00
C GLY A 363 16.63 4.42 -22.68
N GLY A 364 17.87 4.88 -22.46
CA GLY A 364 18.30 5.45 -21.17
C GLY A 364 17.57 6.72 -20.74
N TRP A 365 17.00 7.49 -21.69
CA TRP A 365 16.28 8.73 -21.38
C TRP A 365 15.05 8.55 -20.49
N VAL A 366 14.41 7.37 -20.56
CA VAL A 366 13.22 7.06 -19.75
C VAL A 366 13.51 7.02 -18.26
N SER A 367 14.78 6.88 -17.87
CA SER A 367 15.19 6.89 -16.46
C SER A 367 14.80 8.17 -15.71
N ILE A 368 14.67 9.31 -16.42
CA ILE A 368 14.10 10.54 -15.83
C ILE A 368 12.63 10.34 -15.49
N LEU A 369 11.82 9.83 -16.43
CA LEU A 369 10.39 9.65 -16.21
C LEU A 369 10.10 8.59 -15.13
N THR A 370 10.89 7.51 -15.10
CA THR A 370 10.77 6.50 -14.05
C THR A 370 11.21 7.04 -12.68
N ALA A 371 12.25 7.89 -12.63
CA ALA A 371 12.63 8.57 -11.39
C ALA A 371 11.54 9.53 -10.90
N ILE A 372 10.93 10.32 -11.81
CA ILE A 372 9.79 11.19 -11.46
C ILE A 372 8.63 10.37 -10.93
N ALA A 373 8.27 9.26 -11.60
CA ALA A 373 7.22 8.38 -11.14
C ALA A 373 7.53 7.83 -9.73
N MET A 374 8.76 7.31 -9.51
CA MET A 374 9.20 6.80 -8.20
C MET A 374 9.17 7.88 -7.12
N CYS A 375 9.59 9.11 -7.44
CA CYS A 375 9.49 10.24 -6.50
C CYS A 375 8.03 10.51 -6.12
N CYS A 376 7.11 10.51 -7.10
CA CYS A 376 5.69 10.72 -6.83
C CYS A 376 5.09 9.60 -5.98
N PHE A 377 5.37 8.34 -6.31
CA PHE A 377 4.91 7.17 -5.57
C PHE A 377 5.42 7.18 -4.12
N ALA A 378 6.72 7.35 -3.93
CA ALA A 378 7.31 7.36 -2.60
C ALA A 378 6.85 8.58 -1.77
N PHE A 379 6.79 9.77 -2.38
CA PHE A 379 6.35 10.98 -1.68
C PHE A 379 4.87 10.89 -1.28
N SER A 380 3.99 10.36 -2.14
CA SER A 380 2.59 10.13 -1.78
C SER A 380 2.48 9.17 -0.59
N THR A 381 3.28 8.09 -0.58
CA THR A 381 3.30 7.13 0.52
C THR A 381 3.74 7.78 1.83
N ILE A 382 4.76 8.64 1.82
CA ILE A 382 5.19 9.38 3.02
C ILE A 382 4.04 10.21 3.58
N ILE A 383 3.26 10.88 2.73
CA ILE A 383 2.12 11.71 3.14
C ILE A 383 0.99 10.85 3.72
N GLY A 384 0.63 9.76 3.04
CA GLY A 384 -0.43 8.84 3.50
C GLY A 384 -0.10 8.20 4.84
N TRP A 385 1.11 7.69 5.00
CA TRP A 385 1.58 7.09 6.25
C TRP A 385 1.78 8.13 7.37
N GLY A 386 2.12 9.37 7.03
CA GLY A 386 2.15 10.47 7.98
C GLY A 386 0.78 10.74 8.61
N LEU A 387 -0.31 10.65 7.83
CA LEU A 387 -1.67 10.68 8.34
C LEU A 387 -1.96 9.48 9.25
N TYR A 388 -1.61 8.25 8.83
CA TYR A 388 -1.85 7.05 9.65
C TYR A 388 -1.16 7.14 11.01
N GLY A 389 0.12 7.51 11.03
CA GLY A 389 0.87 7.70 12.27
C GLY A 389 0.30 8.81 13.16
N SER A 390 -0.14 9.92 12.56
CA SER A 390 -0.76 11.03 13.30
C SER A 390 -2.04 10.59 14.01
N ARG A 391 -2.86 9.75 13.38
CA ARG A 391 -4.09 9.21 14.00
C ARG A 391 -3.80 8.15 15.05
N CYS A 392 -2.73 7.35 14.87
CA CYS A 392 -2.29 6.40 15.89
C CYS A 392 -1.76 7.10 17.15
N ILE A 393 -0.92 8.16 17.01
CA ILE A 393 -0.42 8.91 18.14
C ILE A 393 -1.52 9.74 18.84
N GLU A 394 -2.50 10.24 18.06
CA GLU A 394 -3.68 10.93 18.60
C GLU A 394 -4.50 9.98 19.48
N PHE A 395 -4.68 8.73 19.06
CA PHE A 395 -5.38 7.71 19.85
C PHE A 395 -4.66 7.39 21.17
N LEU A 396 -3.32 7.30 21.16
CA LEU A 396 -2.51 6.95 22.33
C LEU A 396 -2.37 8.10 23.33
N GLY A 397 -2.09 9.30 22.85
CA GLY A 397 -1.68 10.42 23.70
C GLY A 397 -2.57 11.67 23.60
N GLY A 398 -3.52 11.65 22.67
CA GLY A 398 -4.37 12.80 22.35
C GLY A 398 -3.74 13.77 21.37
N GLU A 399 -4.53 14.72 20.94
CA GLU A 399 -4.24 15.67 19.88
C GLU A 399 -2.96 16.49 20.07
N LYS A 400 -2.60 16.80 21.33
CA LYS A 400 -1.41 17.57 21.67
C LYS A 400 -0.10 16.95 21.16
N PHE A 401 -0.07 15.63 20.94
CA PHE A 401 1.11 14.93 20.44
C PHE A 401 1.19 14.86 18.92
N VAL A 402 0.14 15.23 18.20
CA VAL A 402 0.09 15.13 16.71
C VAL A 402 1.15 16.05 16.08
N ARG A 403 1.18 17.33 16.44
CA ARG A 403 2.16 18.28 15.86
C ARG A 403 3.62 17.90 16.16
N PRO A 404 4.02 17.63 17.41
CA PRO A 404 5.37 17.15 17.70
C PRO A 404 5.74 15.88 16.92
N PHE A 405 4.81 14.93 16.83
CA PHE A 405 5.00 13.72 16.05
C PHE A 405 5.28 14.02 14.57
N LEU A 406 4.48 14.87 13.92
CA LEU A 406 4.65 15.23 12.51
C LEU A 406 5.97 15.94 12.23
N VAL A 407 6.47 16.76 13.19
CA VAL A 407 7.79 17.36 13.10
C VAL A 407 8.87 16.29 13.13
N VAL A 408 8.86 15.40 14.12
CA VAL A 408 9.81 14.28 14.21
C VAL A 408 9.74 13.39 12.98
N TYR A 409 8.52 13.06 12.53
CA TYR A 409 8.29 12.26 11.32
C TYR A 409 8.93 12.90 10.09
N SER A 410 8.80 14.21 9.91
CA SER A 410 9.41 14.92 8.79
C SER A 410 10.95 14.89 8.84
N PHE A 411 11.55 14.99 10.03
CA PHE A 411 13.00 14.87 10.19
C PHE A 411 13.55 13.47 9.86
N VAL A 412 12.75 12.40 10.05
CA VAL A 412 13.15 11.04 9.69
C VAL A 412 13.41 10.90 8.19
N SER A 413 12.85 11.76 7.35
CA SER A 413 13.16 11.82 5.92
C SER A 413 14.66 12.07 5.65
N ILE A 414 15.31 12.88 6.49
CA ILE A 414 16.77 13.14 6.38
C ILE A 414 17.55 11.86 6.69
N VAL A 415 17.13 11.15 7.73
CA VAL A 415 17.74 9.84 8.10
C VAL A 415 17.58 8.84 6.96
N GLY A 416 16.39 8.73 6.37
CA GLY A 416 16.11 7.86 5.24
C GLY A 416 16.97 8.15 4.00
N ALA A 417 17.30 9.42 3.77
CA ALA A 417 18.15 9.84 2.66
C ALA A 417 19.64 9.50 2.83
N THR A 418 20.12 9.43 4.07
CA THR A 418 21.56 9.41 4.38
C THR A 418 22.08 8.08 4.94
N MET A 419 21.19 7.21 5.45
CA MET A 419 21.57 5.98 6.11
C MET A 419 21.35 4.73 5.24
N ASN A 420 22.18 3.71 5.47
CA ASN A 420 21.89 2.38 4.96
C ASN A 420 20.79 1.74 5.83
N LEU A 421 19.63 1.43 5.24
CA LEU A 421 18.42 1.08 5.96
C LEU A 421 18.23 -0.45 6.17
N GLY A 422 19.17 -1.32 5.85
CA GLY A 422 18.98 -2.77 5.83
C GLY A 422 18.23 -3.31 7.05
N LEU A 423 18.81 -3.16 8.26
CA LEU A 423 18.16 -3.64 9.48
C LEU A 423 16.90 -2.84 9.87
N LEU A 424 16.88 -1.55 9.60
CA LEU A 424 15.71 -0.70 9.87
C LEU A 424 14.53 -1.10 8.99
N TRP A 425 14.80 -1.47 7.74
CA TRP A 425 13.78 -2.02 6.83
C TRP A 425 13.16 -3.29 7.41
N ASP A 426 13.99 -4.25 7.80
CA ASP A 426 13.53 -5.53 8.32
C ASP A 426 12.71 -5.39 9.62
N ILE A 427 13.12 -4.49 10.52
CA ILE A 427 12.39 -4.21 11.76
C ILE A 427 11.04 -3.54 11.45
N SER A 428 11.03 -2.58 10.53
CA SER A 428 9.83 -1.87 10.14
C SER A 428 8.82 -2.80 9.45
N ASP A 429 9.29 -3.71 8.60
CA ASP A 429 8.46 -4.75 7.97
C ASP A 429 7.84 -5.69 9.01
N THR A 430 8.59 -6.03 10.06
CA THR A 430 8.09 -6.81 11.19
C THR A 430 6.97 -6.08 11.94
N PHE A 431 7.15 -4.78 12.24
CA PHE A 431 6.11 -3.99 12.92
C PHE A 431 4.86 -3.82 12.05
N ASN A 432 5.05 -3.67 10.74
CA ASN A 432 3.94 -3.63 9.79
C ASN A 432 3.10 -4.92 9.84
N GLY A 433 3.76 -6.07 9.84
CA GLY A 433 3.08 -7.35 9.99
C GLY A 433 2.40 -7.54 11.35
N LEU A 434 2.99 -7.02 12.44
CA LEU A 434 2.39 -7.07 13.79
C LEU A 434 1.10 -6.25 13.88
N MET A 435 0.95 -5.17 13.12
CA MET A 435 -0.30 -4.41 13.05
C MET A 435 -1.46 -5.24 12.49
N ALA A 436 -1.19 -6.19 11.60
CA ALA A 436 -2.23 -7.04 11.02
C ALA A 436 -2.94 -7.90 12.07
N VAL A 437 -2.23 -8.35 13.11
CA VAL A 437 -2.79 -9.28 14.11
C VAL A 437 -4.03 -8.72 14.81
N PRO A 438 -3.99 -7.56 15.48
CA PRO A 438 -5.17 -7.00 16.12
C PRO A 438 -6.28 -6.65 15.13
N ASN A 439 -5.92 -6.22 13.92
CA ASN A 439 -6.88 -5.91 12.88
C ASN A 439 -7.64 -7.16 12.40
N LEU A 440 -6.95 -8.25 12.11
CA LEU A 440 -7.58 -9.51 11.67
C LEU A 440 -8.50 -10.09 12.75
N ILE A 441 -8.09 -10.03 14.03
CA ILE A 441 -8.95 -10.45 15.15
C ILE A 441 -10.23 -9.59 15.18
N ALA A 442 -10.10 -8.29 15.03
CA ALA A 442 -11.25 -7.39 15.01
C ALA A 442 -12.18 -7.67 13.81
N LEU A 443 -11.63 -7.88 12.63
CA LEU A 443 -12.42 -8.22 11.43
C LEU A 443 -13.19 -9.52 11.59
N LEU A 444 -12.57 -10.55 12.18
CA LEU A 444 -13.24 -11.81 12.50
C LEU A 444 -14.43 -11.58 13.43
N MET A 445 -14.21 -10.86 14.52
CA MET A 445 -15.23 -10.61 15.56
C MET A 445 -16.36 -9.70 15.05
N LEU A 446 -16.02 -8.68 14.24
CA LEU A 446 -16.96 -7.70 13.69
C LEU A 446 -17.54 -8.11 12.33
N SER A 447 -17.18 -9.26 11.79
CA SER A 447 -17.66 -9.72 10.48
C SER A 447 -19.19 -9.86 10.40
N GLY A 448 -19.86 -10.07 11.54
CA GLY A 448 -21.32 -10.03 11.64
C GLY A 448 -21.91 -8.62 11.39
N HIS A 449 -21.25 -7.57 11.90
CA HIS A 449 -21.62 -6.18 11.66
C HIS A 449 -21.47 -5.81 10.18
N VAL A 450 -20.34 -6.19 9.57
CA VAL A 450 -20.13 -5.97 8.12
C VAL A 450 -21.23 -6.61 7.28
N LYS A 451 -21.58 -7.87 7.59
CA LYS A 451 -22.69 -8.57 6.92
C LYS A 451 -24.01 -7.83 7.06
N LYS A 452 -24.35 -7.36 8.27
CA LYS A 452 -25.59 -6.63 8.54
C LYS A 452 -25.65 -5.35 7.72
N LEU A 453 -24.62 -4.51 7.79
CA LEU A 453 -24.52 -3.25 7.03
C LEU A 453 -24.62 -3.47 5.51
N ALA A 454 -23.96 -4.50 4.98
CA ALA A 454 -24.01 -4.82 3.55
C ALA A 454 -25.42 -5.25 3.10
N ILE A 455 -26.16 -5.98 3.95
CA ILE A 455 -27.55 -6.38 3.66
C ILE A 455 -28.51 -5.18 3.73
N GLU A 456 -28.35 -4.30 4.71
CA GLU A 456 -29.18 -3.09 4.88
C GLU A 456 -29.09 -2.20 3.64
N VAL A 457 -27.89 -2.00 3.09
CA VAL A 457 -27.70 -1.22 1.85
C VAL A 457 -28.27 -1.95 0.63
N ASP A 458 -28.08 -3.27 0.51
CA ASP A 458 -28.71 -4.05 -0.57
C ASP A 458 -30.24 -3.96 -0.56
N GLN A 459 -30.86 -3.84 0.61
CA GLN A 459 -32.32 -3.64 0.75
C GLN A 459 -32.71 -2.21 0.37
N ALA A 460 -32.04 -1.21 0.92
CA ALA A 460 -32.31 0.20 0.64
C ALA A 460 -32.20 0.54 -0.86
N GLU A 461 -31.24 -0.05 -1.57
CA GLU A 461 -31.13 0.08 -3.04
C GLU A 461 -32.31 -0.58 -3.78
N LYS A 462 -32.81 -1.75 -3.33
CA LYS A 462 -33.98 -2.41 -3.92
C LYS A 462 -35.26 -1.63 -3.70
N ASP A 463 -35.34 -0.99 -2.55
CA ASP A 463 -36.52 -0.17 -2.15
C ASP A 463 -36.47 1.25 -2.75
N GLY A 464 -35.40 1.57 -3.51
CA GLY A 464 -35.17 2.87 -4.15
C GLY A 464 -35.00 4.03 -3.18
N THR A 465 -34.59 3.75 -1.93
CA THR A 465 -34.38 4.75 -0.88
C THR A 465 -32.93 5.32 -0.91
N ILE A 466 -32.02 4.72 -1.65
CA ILE A 466 -30.66 5.17 -1.95
C ILE A 466 -30.23 4.78 -3.38
#